data_9d7fb4e7c3bbab69b9935aa6fa68c9dd
#
_entry.id   9d7fb4e7c3bbab69b9935aa6fa68c9dd
#
_cell.length_a   1.000
_cell.length_b   1.000
_cell.length_c   1.000
_cell.angle_alpha   90.00
_cell.angle_beta   90.00
_cell.angle_gamma   90.00
#
_symmetry.space_group_name_H-M   'P 1'
#
loop_
_entity.id
_entity.type
_entity.pdbx_description
1 polymer ?
#
loop_
_entity_poly.entity_id
_entity_poly.type
_entity_poly.pdbx_seq_one_letter_code
_entity_poly.pdbx_strand_id
1 'polypeptide(L)'
;MMHHLNRMQQYIKLLCMWLLCSMAICQETYAQSTPNYAAELPSLLPPSPEVGALIKAGLGSVNYSTGAVSSNIPLYTLKVRDIQWPISIGYSSQGTKTDEATSRVGFGWNLNANGVITRVVRGQPDEKTSWLPPPGYMGDPTVANFNYANGIVDNKSYDTEADLFIYSFGPYSGKFYVERGTRRVIQTGFNNLKISVNASYSAYTITAPDGTRYLFGNGNVESTLNHNIASLATYKSSTPTGFFLYK
;
A
#
# COMPACT_ATOMS: atom_id res chain seq x y z
N MET A 1 82.97 18.49 9.82
CA MET A 1 81.89 19.35 9.31
C MET A 1 81.35 18.83 7.99
N MET A 2 82.12 18.23 7.09
CA MET A 2 81.68 17.70 5.79
C MET A 2 80.77 16.43 5.86
N HIS A 3 80.95 15.61 6.86
CA HIS A 3 80.14 14.38 7.00
C HIS A 3 78.65 14.59 7.36
N HIS A 4 78.35 15.68 8.06
CA HIS A 4 76.96 16.06 8.39
C HIS A 4 76.21 16.61 7.18
N LEU A 5 76.93 17.40 6.35
CA LEU A 5 76.29 17.94 5.14
C LEU A 5 75.87 16.85 4.14
N ASN A 6 76.68 15.81 3.97
CA ASN A 6 76.37 14.72 3.07
C ASN A 6 75.16 13.85 3.54
N ARG A 7 75.04 13.67 4.88
CA ARG A 7 73.88 12.97 5.43
C ARG A 7 72.61 13.81 5.26
N MET A 8 72.68 15.08 5.47
CA MET A 8 71.54 16.00 5.30
C MET A 8 71.07 16.03 3.84
N GLN A 9 71.97 16.05 2.87
CA GLN A 9 71.62 15.95 1.46
C GLN A 9 70.97 14.59 1.09
N GLN A 10 71.39 13.49 1.72
CA GLN A 10 70.78 12.19 1.49
C GLN A 10 69.34 12.14 2.06
N TYR A 11 69.11 12.71 3.25
CA TYR A 11 67.76 12.80 3.82
C TYR A 11 66.81 13.67 2.97
N ILE A 12 67.29 14.78 2.46
CA ILE A 12 66.52 15.64 1.55
C ILE A 12 66.17 14.93 0.26
N LYS A 13 67.10 14.17 -0.33
CA LYS A 13 66.84 13.34 -1.54
C LYS A 13 65.81 12.25 -1.26
N LEU A 14 65.88 11.58 -0.12
CA LEU A 14 64.93 10.56 0.28
C LEU A 14 63.54 11.15 0.55
N LEU A 15 63.48 12.33 1.18
CA LEU A 15 62.23 13.05 1.44
C LEU A 15 61.57 13.50 0.13
N CYS A 16 62.34 14.04 -0.81
CA CYS A 16 61.84 14.42 -2.14
C CYS A 16 61.36 13.24 -2.93
N MET A 17 62.09 12.10 -2.86
CA MET A 17 61.68 10.86 -3.53
C MET A 17 60.40 10.28 -2.94
N TRP A 18 60.21 10.40 -1.61
CA TRP A 18 58.99 9.98 -0.92
C TRP A 18 57.79 10.87 -1.26
N LEU A 19 57.99 12.18 -1.35
CA LEU A 19 57.00 13.16 -1.80
C LEU A 19 56.60 12.95 -3.28
N LEU A 20 57.56 12.66 -4.16
CA LEU A 20 57.25 12.33 -5.56
C LEU A 20 56.51 11.00 -5.72
N CYS A 21 56.83 9.99 -4.88
CA CYS A 21 56.11 8.73 -4.86
C CYS A 21 54.69 8.87 -4.33
N SER A 22 54.46 9.73 -3.31
CA SER A 22 53.10 9.99 -2.80
C SER A 22 52.26 10.80 -3.77
N MET A 23 52.82 11.68 -4.57
CA MET A 23 52.12 12.37 -5.65
C MET A 23 51.76 11.46 -6.82
N ALA A 24 52.53 10.41 -7.09
CA ALA A 24 52.24 9.42 -8.15
C ALA A 24 51.12 8.45 -7.76
N ILE A 25 50.84 8.31 -6.46
CA ILE A 25 49.76 7.43 -5.95
C ILE A 25 48.40 8.18 -5.90
N CYS A 26 48.39 9.50 -5.92
CA CYS A 26 47.20 10.33 -6.08
C CYS A 26 46.82 10.50 -7.55
N GLN A 27 46.89 9.44 -8.36
CA GLN A 27 46.11 9.40 -9.57
C GLN A 27 44.67 9.19 -9.14
N GLU A 28 43.89 10.24 -9.34
CA GLU A 28 42.45 10.16 -9.27
C GLU A 28 42.02 8.94 -10.07
N THR A 29 41.52 7.92 -9.37
CA THR A 29 40.68 6.93 -10.00
C THR A 29 39.49 7.71 -10.51
N TYR A 30 39.54 8.17 -11.74
CA TYR A 30 38.35 8.49 -12.48
C TYR A 30 37.53 7.20 -12.44
N ALA A 31 36.56 7.15 -11.53
CA ALA A 31 35.50 6.18 -11.60
C ALA A 31 34.99 6.34 -13.03
N GLN A 32 35.26 5.34 -13.86
CA GLN A 32 34.64 5.27 -15.16
C GLN A 32 33.17 5.42 -14.84
N SER A 33 32.61 6.57 -15.19
CA SER A 33 31.17 6.70 -15.29
C SER A 33 30.81 5.52 -16.19
N THR A 34 30.27 4.48 -15.58
CA THR A 34 29.62 3.42 -16.35
C THR A 34 28.77 4.19 -17.34
N PRO A 35 29.02 4.09 -18.64
CA PRO A 35 28.16 4.70 -19.60
C PRO A 35 26.79 4.23 -19.15
N ASN A 36 25.93 5.19 -18.87
CA ASN A 36 24.56 4.90 -18.51
C ASN A 36 23.97 4.30 -19.79
N TYR A 37 24.25 3.01 -19.99
CA TYR A 37 23.45 2.16 -20.82
C TYR A 37 22.12 1.97 -20.05
N ALA A 38 21.41 3.06 -19.77
CA ALA A 38 20.04 3.08 -20.08
C ALA A 38 20.00 2.73 -21.58
N ALA A 39 20.30 1.47 -21.85
CA ALA A 39 19.98 0.91 -23.11
C ALA A 39 18.52 1.27 -23.26
N GLU A 40 18.23 2.25 -24.08
CA GLU A 40 17.04 2.19 -24.87
C GLU A 40 17.12 0.80 -25.49
N LEU A 41 16.62 -0.18 -24.75
CA LEU A 41 16.35 -1.49 -25.30
C LEU A 41 15.50 -1.15 -26.51
N PRO A 42 16.03 -1.33 -27.74
CA PRO A 42 15.23 -1.05 -28.90
C PRO A 42 13.94 -1.80 -28.64
N SER A 43 12.83 -1.12 -28.66
CA SER A 43 11.51 -1.72 -28.49
C SER A 43 11.38 -2.75 -29.60
N LEU A 44 11.84 -3.97 -29.30
CA LEU A 44 11.87 -5.10 -30.24
C LEU A 44 10.46 -5.52 -30.64
N LEU A 45 9.47 -5.05 -29.87
CA LEU A 45 8.06 -5.21 -30.19
C LEU A 45 7.45 -3.82 -30.24
N PRO A 46 6.99 -3.36 -31.40
CA PRO A 46 6.21 -2.13 -31.46
C PRO A 46 5.00 -2.31 -30.53
N PRO A 47 4.70 -1.32 -29.66
CA PRO A 47 3.47 -1.38 -28.85
C PRO A 47 2.29 -1.57 -29.79
N SER A 48 1.25 -2.29 -29.35
CA SER A 48 0.05 -2.41 -30.16
C SER A 48 -0.42 -1.00 -30.56
N PRO A 49 -0.94 -0.83 -31.77
CA PRO A 49 -1.35 0.50 -32.27
C PRO A 49 -2.26 1.26 -31.30
N GLU A 50 -3.11 0.53 -30.58
CA GLU A 50 -4.03 1.08 -29.58
C GLU A 50 -3.31 1.60 -28.34
N VAL A 51 -2.35 0.85 -27.81
CA VAL A 51 -1.54 1.27 -26.65
C VAL A 51 -0.62 2.42 -27.03
N GLY A 52 -0.01 2.38 -28.23
CA GLY A 52 0.82 3.45 -28.74
C GLY A 52 0.03 4.77 -28.92
N ALA A 53 -1.21 4.69 -29.38
CA ALA A 53 -2.08 5.84 -29.52
C ALA A 53 -2.46 6.43 -28.15
N LEU A 54 -2.72 5.58 -27.16
CA LEU A 54 -3.06 5.99 -25.78
C LEU A 54 -1.88 6.73 -25.11
N ILE A 55 -0.68 6.22 -25.30
CA ILE A 55 0.56 6.85 -24.76
C ILE A 55 0.83 8.18 -25.46
N LYS A 56 0.70 8.23 -26.80
CA LYS A 56 0.86 9.48 -27.56
C LYS A 56 -0.15 10.55 -27.19
N ALA A 57 -1.37 10.16 -26.83
CA ALA A 57 -2.39 11.08 -26.34
C ALA A 57 -2.12 11.61 -24.91
N GLY A 58 -1.05 11.15 -24.25
CA GLY A 58 -0.73 11.54 -22.87
C GLY A 58 -1.70 10.99 -21.83
N LEU A 59 -2.61 10.10 -22.23
CA LEU A 59 -3.63 9.51 -21.35
C LEU A 59 -3.14 8.24 -20.66
N GLY A 60 -1.94 7.77 -20.95
CA GLY A 60 -1.38 6.54 -20.39
C GLY A 60 0.06 6.70 -19.93
N SER A 61 0.42 5.94 -18.89
CA SER A 61 1.79 5.75 -18.44
C SER A 61 2.14 4.27 -18.40
N VAL A 62 3.41 3.96 -18.66
CA VAL A 62 3.93 2.60 -18.61
C VAL A 62 4.89 2.48 -17.44
N ASN A 63 4.65 1.50 -16.59
CA ASN A 63 5.60 1.13 -15.57
C ASN A 63 6.64 0.18 -16.20
N TYR A 64 7.85 0.67 -16.43
CA TYR A 64 8.90 -0.09 -17.12
C TYR A 64 9.38 -1.32 -16.33
N SER A 65 9.20 -1.35 -15.02
CA SER A 65 9.61 -2.50 -14.21
C SER A 65 8.63 -3.67 -14.31
N THR A 66 7.35 -3.41 -14.51
CA THR A 66 6.29 -4.42 -14.58
C THR A 66 5.67 -4.57 -15.97
N GLY A 67 5.94 -3.64 -16.89
CA GLY A 67 5.28 -3.56 -18.18
C GLY A 67 3.80 -3.14 -18.10
N ALA A 68 3.31 -2.79 -16.89
CA ALA A 68 1.92 -2.41 -16.70
C ALA A 68 1.63 -1.05 -17.33
N VAL A 69 0.54 -0.98 -18.07
CA VAL A 69 0.02 0.26 -18.63
C VAL A 69 -1.07 0.78 -17.71
N SER A 70 -1.01 2.04 -17.35
CA SER A 70 -2.08 2.73 -16.63
C SER A 70 -2.57 3.94 -17.45
N SER A 71 -3.87 4.14 -17.44
CA SER A 71 -4.52 5.28 -18.09
C SER A 71 -5.62 5.81 -17.19
N ASN A 72 -5.79 7.13 -17.19
CA ASN A 72 -6.89 7.75 -16.45
C ASN A 72 -7.62 8.74 -17.38
N ILE A 73 -8.90 8.50 -17.58
CA ILE A 73 -9.78 9.32 -18.42
C ILE A 73 -10.69 10.13 -17.50
N PRO A 74 -10.49 11.45 -17.40
CA PRO A 74 -11.39 12.30 -16.64
C PRO A 74 -12.74 12.39 -17.37
N LEU A 75 -13.83 12.16 -16.65
CA LEU A 75 -15.18 12.23 -17.20
C LEU A 75 -15.85 13.55 -16.81
N TYR A 76 -15.83 13.87 -15.53
CA TYR A 76 -16.52 15.03 -14.99
C TYR A 76 -15.93 15.45 -13.66
N THR A 77 -16.02 16.72 -13.32
CA THR A 77 -15.69 17.21 -11.97
C THR A 77 -16.95 17.80 -11.33
N LEU A 78 -17.46 17.12 -10.33
CA LEU A 78 -18.57 17.63 -9.52
C LEU A 78 -18.04 18.75 -8.62
N LYS A 79 -18.65 19.91 -8.72
CA LYS A 79 -18.33 21.07 -7.86
C LYS A 79 -19.51 21.34 -6.93
N VAL A 80 -19.26 21.22 -5.63
CA VAL A 80 -20.26 21.53 -4.61
C VAL A 80 -19.62 22.48 -3.61
N ARG A 81 -19.97 23.75 -3.67
CA ARG A 81 -19.32 24.82 -2.91
C ARG A 81 -17.80 24.82 -3.17
N ASP A 82 -16.99 24.67 -2.11
CA ASP A 82 -15.53 24.65 -2.18
C ASP A 82 -14.95 23.27 -2.48
N ILE A 83 -15.80 22.24 -2.52
CA ILE A 83 -15.38 20.86 -2.77
C ILE A 83 -15.46 20.57 -4.26
N GLN A 84 -14.33 20.14 -4.84
CA GLN A 84 -14.25 19.64 -6.20
C GLN A 84 -14.02 18.13 -6.16
N TRP A 85 -14.92 17.38 -6.78
CA TRP A 85 -14.85 15.92 -6.81
C TRP A 85 -14.67 15.42 -8.24
N PRO A 86 -13.47 15.00 -8.63
CA PRO A 86 -13.22 14.48 -9.96
C PRO A 86 -13.80 13.07 -10.12
N ILE A 87 -14.49 12.86 -11.23
CA ILE A 87 -14.98 11.53 -11.64
C ILE A 87 -14.15 11.13 -12.86
N SER A 88 -13.55 9.95 -12.79
CA SER A 88 -12.71 9.44 -13.87
C SER A 88 -12.83 7.92 -13.99
N ILE A 89 -12.45 7.39 -15.16
CA ILE A 89 -12.24 5.95 -15.34
C ILE A 89 -10.74 5.71 -15.46
N GLY A 90 -10.25 4.79 -14.61
CA GLY A 90 -8.86 4.36 -14.61
C GLY A 90 -8.73 2.98 -15.26
N TYR A 91 -7.75 2.80 -16.13
CA TYR A 91 -7.35 1.51 -16.66
C TYR A 91 -6.02 1.09 -16.05
N SER A 92 -5.90 -0.17 -15.68
CA SER A 92 -4.64 -0.76 -15.23
C SER A 92 -4.49 -2.14 -15.84
N SER A 93 -3.45 -2.31 -16.66
CA SER A 93 -3.10 -3.60 -17.27
C SER A 93 -1.99 -4.27 -16.45
N GLN A 94 -2.36 -5.22 -15.62
CA GLN A 94 -1.42 -6.06 -14.87
C GLN A 94 -1.38 -7.51 -15.38
N GLY A 95 -1.85 -7.72 -16.61
CA GLY A 95 -2.09 -9.04 -17.17
C GLY A 95 -3.48 -9.56 -16.80
N THR A 96 -3.91 -10.59 -17.53
CA THR A 96 -5.21 -11.24 -17.32
C THR A 96 -5.07 -12.28 -16.20
N LYS A 97 -5.83 -12.11 -15.11
CA LYS A 97 -5.96 -13.10 -14.04
C LYS A 97 -7.25 -13.90 -14.26
N THR A 98 -7.16 -15.21 -14.15
CA THR A 98 -8.33 -16.12 -14.38
C THR A 98 -9.47 -15.88 -13.40
N ASP A 99 -9.15 -15.37 -12.19
CA ASP A 99 -10.15 -15.17 -11.12
C ASP A 99 -10.61 -13.71 -11.02
N GLU A 100 -10.19 -12.84 -11.95
CA GLU A 100 -10.55 -11.43 -11.90
C GLU A 100 -11.94 -11.20 -12.50
N ALA A 101 -12.87 -10.79 -11.64
CA ALA A 101 -14.19 -10.38 -12.08
C ALA A 101 -14.13 -9.04 -12.80
N THR A 102 -14.88 -8.92 -13.90
CA THR A 102 -15.02 -7.65 -14.61
C THR A 102 -15.74 -6.62 -13.75
N SER A 103 -15.22 -5.39 -13.73
CA SER A 103 -15.91 -4.27 -13.12
C SER A 103 -17.13 -3.85 -13.97
N ARG A 104 -17.99 -2.97 -13.43
CA ARG A 104 -19.15 -2.44 -14.18
C ARG A 104 -18.77 -1.61 -15.40
N VAL A 105 -17.52 -1.13 -15.46
CA VAL A 105 -17.00 -0.31 -16.57
C VAL A 105 -16.08 -1.09 -17.52
N GLY A 106 -15.92 -2.39 -17.28
CA GLY A 106 -15.14 -3.27 -18.13
C GLY A 106 -13.96 -3.91 -17.44
N PHE A 107 -13.32 -4.88 -18.10
CA PHE A 107 -12.17 -5.60 -17.59
C PHE A 107 -10.94 -4.68 -17.54
N GLY A 108 -10.25 -4.66 -16.39
CA GLY A 108 -9.10 -3.79 -16.16
C GLY A 108 -9.45 -2.30 -15.96
N TRP A 109 -10.73 -1.93 -16.05
CA TRP A 109 -11.21 -0.57 -15.83
C TRP A 109 -11.82 -0.42 -14.43
N ASN A 110 -11.55 0.72 -13.81
CA ASN A 110 -12.14 1.11 -12.53
C ASN A 110 -12.80 2.48 -12.63
N LEU A 111 -14.00 2.60 -12.08
CA LEU A 111 -14.67 3.89 -11.96
C LEU A 111 -14.20 4.58 -10.67
N ASN A 112 -13.51 5.69 -10.80
CA ASN A 112 -13.10 6.55 -9.70
C ASN A 112 -14.13 7.67 -9.53
N ALA A 113 -15.28 7.35 -8.97
CA ALA A 113 -16.39 8.29 -8.81
C ALA A 113 -16.66 8.66 -7.35
N ASN A 114 -16.28 7.81 -6.42
CA ASN A 114 -16.64 7.96 -5.02
C ASN A 114 -15.48 7.66 -4.10
N GLY A 115 -15.53 8.25 -2.90
CA GLY A 115 -14.74 7.80 -1.79
C GLY A 115 -15.23 6.43 -1.31
N VAL A 116 -14.31 5.56 -0.95
CA VAL A 116 -14.61 4.23 -0.42
C VAL A 116 -13.68 3.90 0.75
N ILE A 117 -14.25 3.20 1.72
CA ILE A 117 -13.49 2.47 2.73
C ILE A 117 -13.70 0.99 2.43
N THR A 118 -12.62 0.28 2.10
CA THR A 118 -12.64 -1.16 1.86
C THR A 118 -12.15 -1.89 3.10
N ARG A 119 -12.86 -2.92 3.51
CA ARG A 119 -12.50 -3.78 4.63
C ARG A 119 -11.94 -5.11 4.12
N VAL A 120 -10.78 -5.44 4.59
CA VAL A 120 -10.16 -6.76 4.42
C VAL A 120 -10.39 -7.52 5.72
N VAL A 121 -11.35 -8.45 5.67
CA VAL A 121 -11.66 -9.30 6.82
C VAL A 121 -10.52 -10.29 7.01
N ARG A 122 -9.97 -10.31 8.22
CA ARG A 122 -8.94 -11.25 8.64
C ARG A 122 -9.52 -12.18 9.67
N GLY A 123 -9.54 -13.48 9.34
CA GLY A 123 -10.19 -14.47 10.19
C GLY A 123 -11.72 -14.30 10.18
N GLN A 124 -12.27 -13.79 11.24
CA GLN A 124 -13.70 -13.50 11.42
C GLN A 124 -13.95 -11.99 11.47
N PRO A 125 -15.13 -11.51 11.04
CA PRO A 125 -15.46 -10.09 11.19
C PRO A 125 -15.41 -9.64 12.65
N ASP A 126 -14.72 -8.54 12.93
CA ASP A 126 -14.46 -8.02 14.27
C ASP A 126 -15.71 -7.83 15.12
N GLU A 127 -16.86 -7.52 14.50
CA GLU A 127 -18.14 -7.34 15.20
C GLU A 127 -18.84 -8.66 15.55
N LYS A 128 -18.46 -9.77 14.91
CA LYS A 128 -19.13 -11.07 15.08
C LYS A 128 -18.43 -11.99 16.06
N THR A 129 -17.19 -11.73 16.36
CA THR A 129 -16.35 -12.63 17.14
C THR A 129 -16.19 -12.13 18.56
N SER A 130 -16.36 -13.05 19.52
CA SER A 130 -15.98 -12.76 20.92
C SER A 130 -14.46 -12.69 20.99
N TRP A 131 -13.94 -11.47 21.04
CA TRP A 131 -12.54 -11.27 21.37
C TRP A 131 -12.38 -11.50 22.87
N LEU A 132 -11.67 -12.56 23.21
CA LEU A 132 -11.20 -12.79 24.56
C LEU A 132 -9.68 -12.66 24.56
N PRO A 133 -9.08 -11.86 25.44
CA PRO A 133 -7.65 -11.89 25.60
C PRO A 133 -7.22 -13.30 26.08
N PRO A 134 -5.98 -13.72 25.81
CA PRO A 134 -5.48 -14.98 26.34
C PRO A 134 -5.63 -15.00 27.86
N PRO A 135 -6.03 -16.13 28.47
CA PRO A 135 -6.29 -16.23 29.90
C PRO A 135 -5.03 -16.05 30.76
N GLY A 136 -3.86 -16.08 30.16
CA GLY A 136 -2.58 -15.88 30.81
C GLY A 136 -1.44 -15.77 29.82
N TYR A 137 -0.21 -15.91 30.30
CA TYR A 137 0.95 -15.98 29.42
C TYR A 137 0.87 -17.25 28.56
N MET A 138 0.80 -17.08 27.22
CA MET A 138 0.58 -18.19 26.29
C MET A 138 1.71 -19.22 26.26
N GLY A 139 2.88 -18.91 26.81
CA GLY A 139 3.99 -19.85 27.00
C GLY A 139 3.77 -20.83 28.14
N ASP A 140 2.83 -20.58 29.05
CA ASP A 140 2.54 -21.49 30.15
C ASP A 140 1.61 -22.63 29.69
N PRO A 141 1.95 -23.90 29.87
CA PRO A 141 1.16 -25.05 29.45
C PRO A 141 -0.02 -25.31 30.39
N THR A 142 -0.93 -24.38 30.48
CA THR A 142 -2.18 -24.51 31.25
C THR A 142 -3.32 -25.02 30.41
N VAL A 143 -4.30 -25.72 31.00
CA VAL A 143 -5.51 -26.17 30.33
C VAL A 143 -6.28 -25.00 29.74
N ALA A 144 -6.29 -23.84 30.42
CA ALA A 144 -6.95 -22.63 29.93
C ALA A 144 -6.30 -22.09 28.66
N ASN A 145 -4.98 -22.03 28.60
CA ASN A 145 -4.24 -21.60 27.41
C ASN A 145 -4.40 -22.59 26.25
N PHE A 146 -4.38 -23.90 26.56
CA PHE A 146 -4.65 -24.93 25.56
C PHE A 146 -6.05 -24.81 24.94
N ASN A 147 -7.08 -24.66 25.77
CA ASN A 147 -8.45 -24.47 25.29
C ASN A 147 -8.60 -23.18 24.49
N TYR A 148 -7.93 -22.10 24.87
CA TYR A 148 -7.91 -20.86 24.12
C TYR A 148 -7.25 -21.05 22.76
N ALA A 149 -6.08 -21.71 22.71
CA ALA A 149 -5.39 -22.02 21.46
C ALA A 149 -6.25 -22.89 20.52
N ASN A 150 -6.92 -23.92 21.04
CA ASN A 150 -7.87 -24.74 20.27
C ASN A 150 -9.05 -23.91 19.75
N GLY A 151 -9.55 -22.98 20.54
CA GLY A 151 -10.62 -22.09 20.11
C GLY A 151 -10.21 -21.19 18.94
N ILE A 152 -8.93 -20.85 18.83
CA ILE A 152 -8.40 -20.09 17.69
C ILE A 152 -8.23 -21.00 16.46
N VAL A 153 -7.59 -22.16 16.63
CA VAL A 153 -7.14 -23.00 15.51
C VAL A 153 -8.29 -23.89 14.97
N ASP A 154 -8.90 -24.69 15.84
CA ASP A 154 -9.83 -25.73 15.42
C ASP A 154 -11.25 -25.21 15.23
N ASN A 155 -11.75 -24.48 16.21
CA ASN A 155 -13.15 -24.05 16.20
C ASN A 155 -13.35 -22.66 15.61
N LYS A 156 -12.26 -21.89 15.40
CA LYS A 156 -12.32 -20.48 14.98
C LYS A 156 -13.30 -19.65 15.83
N SER A 157 -13.46 -20.05 17.09
CA SER A 157 -14.37 -19.39 18.03
C SER A 157 -13.79 -18.05 18.50
N TYR A 158 -12.47 -17.94 18.44
CA TYR A 158 -11.75 -16.73 18.78
C TYR A 158 -10.96 -16.25 17.58
N ASP A 159 -10.93 -14.96 17.42
CA ASP A 159 -10.16 -14.30 16.38
C ASP A 159 -9.21 -13.29 17.02
N THR A 160 -7.94 -13.42 16.71
CA THR A 160 -6.86 -12.57 17.25
C THR A 160 -6.38 -11.53 16.27
N GLU A 161 -6.85 -11.58 15.01
CA GLU A 161 -6.46 -10.64 13.98
C GLU A 161 -7.51 -9.54 13.82
N ALA A 162 -7.07 -8.29 13.88
CA ALA A 162 -7.94 -7.16 13.59
C ALA A 162 -8.14 -6.99 12.07
N ASP A 163 -9.34 -6.64 11.67
CA ASP A 163 -9.65 -6.33 10.28
C ASP A 163 -8.91 -5.08 9.81
N LEU A 164 -8.40 -5.14 8.58
CA LEU A 164 -7.72 -4.02 7.95
C LEU A 164 -8.71 -3.19 7.14
N PHE A 165 -8.76 -1.90 7.41
CA PHE A 165 -9.53 -0.94 6.65
C PHE A 165 -8.61 -0.08 5.79
N ILE A 166 -8.96 0.05 4.51
CA ILE A 166 -8.25 0.84 3.51
C ILE A 166 -9.21 1.92 3.02
N TYR A 167 -8.83 3.18 3.15
CA TYR A 167 -9.64 4.28 2.63
C TYR A 167 -8.98 4.95 1.44
N SER A 168 -9.81 5.43 0.52
CA SER A 168 -9.40 6.23 -0.64
C SER A 168 -10.53 7.19 -0.99
N PHE A 169 -10.31 8.49 -0.84
CA PHE A 169 -11.29 9.52 -1.18
C PHE A 169 -10.59 10.85 -1.40
N GLY A 170 -10.92 11.55 -2.47
CA GLY A 170 -10.28 12.81 -2.84
C GLY A 170 -8.75 12.69 -2.81
N PRO A 171 -8.04 13.60 -2.13
CA PRO A 171 -6.58 13.53 -2.00
C PRO A 171 -6.10 12.57 -0.89
N TYR A 172 -7.02 11.94 -0.16
CA TYR A 172 -6.70 11.15 1.02
C TYR A 172 -6.74 9.66 0.74
N SER A 173 -5.67 8.97 1.12
CA SER A 173 -5.59 7.51 1.09
C SER A 173 -4.78 6.99 2.27
N GLY A 174 -5.10 5.79 2.73
CA GLY A 174 -4.37 5.19 3.85
C GLY A 174 -5.05 3.95 4.39
N LYS A 175 -4.52 3.47 5.51
CA LYS A 175 -4.95 2.24 6.15
C LYS A 175 -5.12 2.48 7.65
N PHE A 176 -6.09 1.79 8.24
CA PHE A 176 -6.29 1.81 9.68
C PHE A 176 -6.85 0.48 10.18
N TYR A 177 -6.69 0.27 11.46
CA TYR A 177 -7.30 -0.81 12.22
C TYR A 177 -8.24 -0.21 13.26
N VAL A 178 -9.22 -0.99 13.68
CA VAL A 178 -10.10 -0.62 14.78
C VAL A 178 -9.79 -1.53 15.96
N GLU A 179 -9.38 -0.93 17.08
CA GLU A 179 -9.11 -1.69 18.30
C GLU A 179 -10.43 -2.24 18.85
N ARG A 180 -10.48 -3.54 19.03
CA ARG A 180 -11.66 -4.22 19.57
C ARG A 180 -11.91 -3.76 21.02
N GLY A 181 -13.17 -3.64 21.39
CA GLY A 181 -13.57 -3.16 22.70
C GLY A 181 -13.63 -1.65 22.82
N THR A 182 -12.54 -0.95 22.65
CA THR A 182 -12.48 0.52 22.75
C THR A 182 -12.96 1.22 21.49
N ARG A 183 -12.92 0.55 20.34
CA ARG A 183 -13.17 1.13 19.00
C ARG A 183 -12.27 2.30 18.66
N ARG A 184 -11.11 2.36 19.29
CA ARG A 184 -10.10 3.34 18.95
C ARG A 184 -9.52 3.01 17.57
N VAL A 185 -9.47 4.00 16.71
CA VAL A 185 -8.87 3.85 15.38
C VAL A 185 -7.36 4.02 15.47
N ILE A 186 -6.62 3.07 14.93
CA ILE A 186 -5.16 3.06 14.85
C ILE A 186 -4.78 3.19 13.39
N GLN A 187 -4.26 4.33 12.99
CA GLN A 187 -3.80 4.58 11.63
C GLN A 187 -2.39 4.05 11.44
N THR A 188 -2.12 3.37 10.31
CA THR A 188 -0.78 2.81 10.01
C THR A 188 0.19 3.82 9.42
N GLY A 189 -0.31 4.96 8.93
CA GLY A 189 0.48 6.05 8.40
C GLY A 189 0.22 7.34 9.18
N PHE A 190 1.21 8.23 9.16
CA PHE A 190 1.03 9.56 9.74
C PHE A 190 0.19 10.41 8.78
N ASN A 191 -1.02 10.73 9.20
CA ASN A 191 -1.88 11.72 8.57
C ASN A 191 -2.70 12.45 9.62
N ASN A 192 -3.13 13.67 9.32
CA ASN A 192 -3.88 14.51 10.24
C ASN A 192 -5.41 14.28 10.16
N LEU A 193 -5.83 13.07 9.75
CA LEU A 193 -7.24 12.73 9.67
C LEU A 193 -7.73 12.19 11.01
N LYS A 194 -8.91 12.62 11.43
CA LYS A 194 -9.61 12.04 12.58
C LYS A 194 -10.66 11.05 12.07
N ILE A 195 -10.45 9.78 12.33
CA ILE A 195 -11.36 8.71 11.91
C ILE A 195 -12.13 8.20 13.12
N SER A 196 -13.44 8.04 12.97
CA SER A 196 -14.31 7.44 13.97
C SER A 196 -15.24 6.42 13.32
N VAL A 197 -15.59 5.38 14.08
CA VAL A 197 -16.46 4.28 13.67
C VAL A 197 -17.63 4.14 14.63
N ASN A 198 -18.80 3.79 14.12
CA ASN A 198 -19.96 3.50 14.95
C ASN A 198 -19.87 2.12 15.63
N ALA A 199 -20.80 1.83 16.55
CA ALA A 199 -20.80 0.59 17.33
C ALA A 199 -20.92 -0.69 16.49
N SER A 200 -21.57 -0.64 15.36
CA SER A 200 -21.87 -1.77 14.49
C SER A 200 -20.92 -1.90 13.30
N TYR A 201 -19.83 -1.12 13.26
CA TYR A 201 -18.87 -1.12 12.12
C TYR A 201 -19.55 -0.87 10.77
N SER A 202 -20.71 -0.21 10.76
CA SER A 202 -21.50 0.04 9.55
C SER A 202 -21.37 1.45 8.99
N ALA A 203 -20.83 2.38 9.78
CA ALA A 203 -20.64 3.77 9.39
C ALA A 203 -19.34 4.35 9.95
N TYR A 204 -18.68 5.13 9.13
CA TYR A 204 -17.40 5.78 9.43
C TYR A 204 -17.51 7.27 9.18
N THR A 205 -16.88 8.04 10.04
CA THR A 205 -16.72 9.49 9.85
C THR A 205 -15.23 9.81 9.80
N ILE A 206 -14.78 10.42 8.72
CA ILE A 206 -13.42 10.93 8.58
C ILE A 206 -13.47 12.44 8.54
N THR A 207 -12.80 13.08 9.48
CA THR A 207 -12.67 14.53 9.54
C THR A 207 -11.29 14.94 9.07
N ALA A 208 -11.24 15.79 8.06
CA ALA A 208 -10.01 16.35 7.53
C ALA A 208 -9.51 17.52 8.39
N PRO A 209 -8.24 17.95 8.22
CA PRO A 209 -7.65 19.04 9.00
C PRO A 209 -8.37 20.38 8.87
N ASP A 210 -9.04 20.62 7.74
CA ASP A 210 -9.87 21.80 7.48
C ASP A 210 -11.25 21.77 8.15
N GLY A 211 -11.54 20.69 8.89
CA GLY A 211 -12.83 20.47 9.55
C GLY A 211 -13.89 19.83 8.67
N THR A 212 -13.60 19.58 7.38
CA THR A 212 -14.53 18.88 6.48
C THR A 212 -14.75 17.45 6.97
N ARG A 213 -16.01 17.03 7.02
CA ARG A 213 -16.41 15.69 7.45
C ARG A 213 -16.92 14.87 6.28
N TYR A 214 -16.35 13.70 6.12
CA TYR A 214 -16.71 12.71 5.10
C TYR A 214 -17.40 11.53 5.81
N LEU A 215 -18.60 11.19 5.37
CA LEU A 215 -19.43 10.15 5.98
C LEU A 215 -19.55 8.96 5.03
N PHE A 216 -19.20 7.78 5.52
CA PHE A 216 -19.16 6.53 4.74
C PHE A 216 -20.09 5.49 5.35
N GLY A 217 -20.65 4.63 4.49
CA GLY A 217 -21.51 3.53 4.92
C GLY A 217 -22.94 3.96 5.16
N ASN A 218 -23.52 3.65 6.32
CA ASN A 218 -24.89 3.97 6.69
C ASN A 218 -25.93 3.49 5.65
N GLY A 219 -25.81 2.22 5.21
CA GLY A 219 -26.65 1.63 4.17
C GLY A 219 -26.04 1.66 2.76
N ASN A 220 -25.07 2.53 2.49
CA ASN A 220 -24.32 2.53 1.24
C ASN A 220 -23.12 1.61 1.37
N VAL A 221 -23.37 0.31 1.34
CA VAL A 221 -22.37 -0.71 1.59
C VAL A 221 -22.39 -1.79 0.50
N GLU A 222 -21.22 -2.35 0.24
CA GLU A 222 -21.06 -3.58 -0.50
C GLU A 222 -20.77 -4.71 0.51
N SER A 223 -21.35 -5.88 0.29
CA SER A 223 -21.17 -7.02 1.18
C SER A 223 -20.67 -8.22 0.42
N THR A 224 -19.66 -8.88 0.99
CA THR A 224 -19.18 -10.16 0.47
C THR A 224 -19.95 -11.30 1.11
N LEU A 225 -20.43 -12.21 0.27
CA LEU A 225 -21.09 -13.44 0.68
C LEU A 225 -20.06 -14.56 0.75
N ASN A 226 -19.83 -15.09 1.95
CA ASN A 226 -19.00 -16.25 2.14
C ASN A 226 -19.89 -17.50 2.12
N HIS A 227 -19.58 -18.42 1.21
CA HIS A 227 -20.19 -19.75 1.15
C HIS A 227 -19.23 -20.76 1.77
N ASN A 228 -19.61 -21.41 2.84
CA ASN A 228 -18.85 -22.52 3.38
C ASN A 228 -19.24 -23.80 2.62
N ILE A 229 -18.34 -24.27 1.76
CA ILE A 229 -18.55 -25.48 0.94
C ILE A 229 -18.49 -26.77 1.79
N ALA A 230 -17.90 -26.70 2.98
CA ALA A 230 -17.67 -27.87 3.85
C ALA A 230 -18.93 -28.35 4.61
N SER A 231 -19.98 -27.57 4.70
CA SER A 231 -21.24 -27.96 5.29
C SER A 231 -22.37 -27.76 4.27
N LEU A 232 -23.12 -28.81 3.97
CA LEU A 232 -24.37 -28.74 3.21
C LEU A 232 -25.45 -27.86 3.87
N ALA A 233 -25.20 -27.39 5.09
CA ALA A 233 -25.98 -26.35 5.73
C ALA A 233 -25.63 -25.00 5.12
N THR A 234 -26.60 -24.38 4.48
CA THR A 234 -26.57 -23.09 3.80
C THR A 234 -26.27 -21.96 4.78
N TYR A 235 -25.07 -21.90 5.34
CA TYR A 235 -24.68 -20.75 6.15
C TYR A 235 -24.12 -19.67 5.23
N LYS A 236 -25.01 -18.80 4.79
CA LYS A 236 -24.63 -17.58 4.07
C LYS A 236 -24.33 -16.50 5.10
N SER A 237 -23.07 -16.21 5.34
CA SER A 237 -22.70 -15.01 6.11
C SER A 237 -22.41 -13.86 5.16
N SER A 238 -23.19 -12.80 5.26
CA SER A 238 -22.92 -11.54 4.57
C SER A 238 -22.14 -10.63 5.49
N THR A 239 -21.00 -10.14 5.02
CA THR A 239 -20.17 -9.18 5.77
C THR A 239 -19.96 -7.95 4.91
N PRO A 240 -20.23 -6.73 5.43
CA PRO A 240 -19.91 -5.50 4.73
C PRO A 240 -18.41 -5.38 4.53
N THR A 241 -17.99 -5.23 3.27
CA THR A 241 -16.59 -5.11 2.88
C THR A 241 -16.27 -3.80 2.17
N GLY A 242 -17.27 -3.09 1.67
CA GLY A 242 -17.14 -1.78 1.06
C GLY A 242 -18.12 -0.79 1.67
N PHE A 243 -17.63 0.41 2.02
CA PHE A 243 -18.43 1.50 2.59
C PHE A 243 -18.23 2.74 1.73
N PHE A 244 -19.28 3.16 1.06
CA PHE A 244 -19.21 4.27 0.12
C PHE A 244 -19.49 5.60 0.78
N LEU A 245 -18.84 6.65 0.29
CA LEU A 245 -19.08 8.03 0.68
C LEU A 245 -20.51 8.45 0.31
N TYR A 246 -21.23 9.05 1.25
CA TYR A 246 -22.59 9.55 1.00
C TYR A 246 -22.80 11.01 1.41
N LYS A 247 -21.87 11.60 2.17
CA LYS A 247 -21.95 13.00 2.59
C LYS A 247 -20.59 13.55 2.99
#